data_5de2a35d85b645682d730af9990edadf
#
_entry.id   5de2a35d85b645682d730af9990edadf
#
_cell.length_a   1.000
_cell.length_b   1.000
_cell.length_c   1.000
_cell.angle_alpha   90.00
_cell.angle_beta   90.00
_cell.angle_gamma   90.00
#
_symmetry.space_group_name_H-M   'P 1'
#
loop_
_entity.id
_entity.type
_entity.pdbx_description
1 polymer ?
#
loop_
_entity_poly.entity_id
_entity_poly.type
_entity_poly.pdbx_seq_one_letter_code
_entity_poly.pdbx_strand_id
1 'polypeptide(L)'
;MSELKLKGVNVVDTFAEAFPMVGTRIIITAPTLEWALIAARTMTGFATSVIAAGAEAGIERTLSPDETLDGRPGVAVLIFTMDTNKLQVQLRNRVGQCVLTSPGSACFAGLEGEKKLKLGASLRFFGDGWQMSKKIGGRRFWRIPVMDGEFVCEATTGLTKKAVGGGNLLVLGKSHAAVLSACERAVRAIDAVPEVITPFPGGIVRSGSKVGSKYKGQIASTNDAYCPTLKAAVKTALPLDVEAVLEIVIDGLTKESIAKAMHAGMHAIADGGAEQGITHITAGNYGGNLGPHHFHLKEIIA
;
A
#
# COMPACT_ATOMS: atom_id res chain seq x y z
N MET A 1 5.23 -11.55 33.20
CA MET A 1 4.49 -11.57 31.92
C MET A 1 5.17 -12.60 31.05
N SER A 2 4.45 -13.58 30.49
CA SER A 2 5.04 -14.57 29.58
C SER A 2 5.54 -13.81 28.35
N GLU A 3 6.82 -13.97 28.02
CA GLU A 3 7.38 -13.45 26.78
C GLU A 3 6.68 -14.14 25.61
N LEU A 4 5.99 -13.37 24.79
CA LEU A 4 5.37 -13.89 23.58
C LEU A 4 6.49 -14.10 22.54
N LYS A 5 6.64 -15.32 22.02
CA LYS A 5 7.68 -15.68 21.05
C LYS A 5 7.09 -16.33 19.82
N LEU A 6 7.62 -15.97 18.66
CA LEU A 6 7.34 -16.59 17.38
C LEU A 6 8.65 -17.12 16.79
N LYS A 7 8.81 -18.44 16.70
CA LYS A 7 10.03 -19.11 16.19
C LYS A 7 11.34 -18.53 16.78
N GLY A 8 11.34 -18.25 18.08
CA GLY A 8 12.52 -17.70 18.79
C GLY A 8 12.68 -16.20 18.77
N VAL A 9 11.93 -15.47 17.94
CA VAL A 9 11.89 -14.00 17.93
C VAL A 9 10.88 -13.51 18.97
N ASN A 10 11.23 -12.51 19.77
CA ASN A 10 10.33 -11.91 20.75
C ASN A 10 9.25 -11.09 20.04
N VAL A 11 8.00 -11.23 20.44
CA VAL A 11 6.90 -10.39 19.98
C VAL A 11 6.41 -9.54 21.14
N VAL A 12 6.42 -8.24 20.97
CA VAL A 12 5.96 -7.30 22.00
C VAL A 12 4.44 -7.37 22.09
N ASP A 13 3.87 -7.49 23.31
CA ASP A 13 2.41 -7.41 23.52
C ASP A 13 1.94 -5.96 23.31
N THR A 14 1.70 -5.62 22.06
CA THR A 14 1.26 -4.30 21.60
C THR A 14 0.35 -4.46 20.39
N PHE A 15 -0.02 -3.35 19.77
CA PHE A 15 -0.88 -3.32 18.58
C PHE A 15 -0.40 -2.30 17.55
N ALA A 16 -0.70 -2.55 16.29
CA ALA A 16 -0.63 -1.54 15.24
C ALA A 16 -1.91 -0.70 15.26
N GLU A 17 -1.76 0.61 15.25
CA GLU A 17 -2.88 1.56 15.21
C GLU A 17 -3.08 2.05 13.78
N ALA A 18 -4.27 1.75 13.22
CA ALA A 18 -4.57 2.00 11.82
C ALA A 18 -5.85 2.85 11.64
N PHE A 19 -5.99 3.44 10.47
CA PHE A 19 -6.95 4.50 10.18
C PHE A 19 -7.95 4.08 9.11
N PRO A 20 -9.21 4.52 9.19
CA PRO A 20 -10.19 4.30 8.13
C PRO A 20 -9.79 5.08 6.88
N MET A 21 -9.86 4.43 5.74
CA MET A 21 -9.57 5.00 4.43
C MET A 21 -10.68 4.71 3.43
N VAL A 22 -10.59 5.35 2.28
CA VAL A 22 -11.39 5.04 1.10
C VAL A 22 -10.46 4.47 0.04
N GLY A 23 -10.80 3.32 -0.51
CA GLY A 23 -9.96 2.61 -1.46
C GLY A 23 -10.68 2.27 -2.77
N THR A 24 -9.92 2.11 -3.84
CA THR A 24 -10.36 1.57 -5.13
C THR A 24 -9.30 0.68 -5.73
N ARG A 25 -9.73 -0.19 -6.65
CA ARG A 25 -8.87 -0.98 -7.53
C ARG A 25 -9.15 -0.60 -8.97
N ILE A 26 -8.09 -0.50 -9.76
CA ILE A 26 -8.15 -0.44 -11.22
C ILE A 26 -7.27 -1.52 -11.83
N ILE A 27 -7.56 -1.87 -13.08
CA ILE A 27 -6.76 -2.80 -13.88
C ILE A 27 -6.19 -2.02 -15.05
N ILE A 28 -4.88 -2.07 -15.21
CA ILE A 28 -4.14 -1.49 -16.33
C ILE A 28 -3.71 -2.64 -17.23
N THR A 29 -4.04 -2.58 -18.52
CA THR A 29 -3.54 -3.51 -19.52
C THR A 29 -2.69 -2.79 -20.55
N ALA A 30 -1.78 -3.52 -21.19
CA ALA A 30 -0.92 -2.99 -22.24
C ALA A 30 -0.52 -4.10 -23.22
N PRO A 31 0.15 -3.80 -24.35
CA PRO A 31 0.61 -4.81 -25.30
C PRO A 31 1.52 -5.88 -24.69
N THR A 32 2.31 -5.50 -23.69
CA THR A 32 3.15 -6.42 -22.90
C THR A 32 2.99 -6.16 -21.41
N LEU A 33 3.30 -7.16 -20.58
CA LEU A 33 3.32 -7.01 -19.12
C LEU A 33 4.30 -5.92 -18.67
N GLU A 34 5.42 -5.78 -19.37
CA GLU A 34 6.41 -4.74 -19.06
C GLU A 34 5.82 -3.33 -19.19
N TRP A 35 5.08 -3.03 -20.28
CA TRP A 35 4.42 -1.74 -20.46
C TRP A 35 3.31 -1.51 -19.42
N ALA A 36 2.56 -2.54 -19.07
CA ALA A 36 1.56 -2.43 -17.99
C ALA A 36 2.23 -2.13 -16.64
N LEU A 37 3.36 -2.76 -16.34
CA LEU A 37 4.15 -2.50 -15.12
C LEU A 37 4.79 -1.11 -15.13
N ILE A 38 5.28 -0.62 -16.27
CA ILE A 38 5.83 0.75 -16.40
C ILE A 38 4.73 1.77 -16.08
N ALA A 39 3.55 1.64 -16.67
CA ALA A 39 2.41 2.53 -16.38
C ALA A 39 1.99 2.46 -14.91
N ALA A 40 1.89 1.25 -14.35
CA ALA A 40 1.51 1.03 -12.95
C ALA A 40 2.55 1.60 -11.97
N ARG A 41 3.84 1.35 -12.18
CA ARG A 41 4.92 1.91 -11.35
C ARG A 41 4.97 3.43 -11.42
N THR A 42 4.77 4.01 -12.60
CA THR A 42 4.74 5.46 -12.78
C THR A 42 3.57 6.08 -12.02
N MET A 43 2.37 5.50 -12.09
CA MET A 43 1.21 6.06 -11.41
C MET A 43 1.21 5.83 -9.89
N THR A 44 1.86 4.79 -9.39
CA THR A 44 2.03 4.51 -7.95
C THR A 44 3.24 5.21 -7.35
N GLY A 45 4.15 5.70 -8.17
CA GLY A 45 5.30 6.49 -7.72
C GLY A 45 4.89 7.70 -6.89
N PHE A 46 5.70 8.04 -5.85
CA PHE A 46 5.44 9.12 -4.87
C PHE A 46 4.17 8.92 -4.01
N ALA A 47 3.39 7.87 -4.19
CA ALA A 47 2.16 7.61 -3.43
C ALA A 47 2.44 6.78 -2.17
N THR A 48 3.36 7.22 -1.33
CA THR A 48 3.83 6.51 -0.14
C THR A 48 3.02 6.82 1.11
N SER A 49 2.53 8.07 1.25
CA SER A 49 1.73 8.49 2.40
C SER A 49 0.76 9.61 2.01
N VAL A 50 -0.47 9.52 2.51
CA VAL A 50 -1.50 10.56 2.35
C VAL A 50 -1.08 11.92 2.90
N ILE A 51 -0.12 11.97 3.84
CA ILE A 51 0.34 13.21 4.48
C ILE A 51 0.98 14.15 3.45
N ALA A 52 1.86 13.64 2.60
CA ALA A 52 2.59 14.44 1.62
C ALA A 52 2.15 14.15 0.18
N ALA A 53 1.93 12.90 -0.17
CA ALA A 53 1.61 12.49 -1.53
C ALA A 53 0.11 12.58 -1.88
N GLY A 54 -0.74 12.78 -0.88
CA GLY A 54 -2.19 12.89 -1.03
C GLY A 54 -2.90 11.57 -1.32
N ALA A 55 -2.16 10.48 -1.53
CA ALA A 55 -2.66 9.11 -1.67
C ALA A 55 -1.58 8.11 -1.26
N GLU A 56 -2.00 6.90 -0.93
CA GLU A 56 -1.18 5.70 -0.85
C GLU A 56 -1.60 4.78 -1.99
N ALA A 57 -0.64 4.32 -2.80
CA ALA A 57 -0.95 3.49 -3.95
C ALA A 57 0.18 2.49 -4.22
N GLY A 58 -0.21 1.31 -4.70
CA GLY A 58 0.74 0.24 -5.00
C GLY A 58 0.17 -0.75 -6.02
N ILE A 59 1.07 -1.54 -6.58
CA ILE A 59 0.73 -2.69 -7.41
C ILE A 59 0.29 -3.81 -6.46
N GLU A 60 -0.92 -4.32 -6.68
CA GLU A 60 -1.42 -5.47 -5.92
C GLU A 60 -0.89 -6.79 -6.52
N ARG A 61 -1.06 -6.96 -7.84
CA ARG A 61 -0.57 -8.15 -8.54
C ARG A 61 -0.55 -7.95 -10.06
N THR A 62 0.16 -8.81 -10.75
CA THR A 62 0.07 -8.97 -12.20
C THR A 62 -1.11 -9.85 -12.57
N LEU A 63 -1.60 -9.68 -13.81
CA LEU A 63 -2.73 -10.40 -14.38
C LEU A 63 -2.33 -11.03 -15.71
N SER A 64 -2.67 -12.30 -15.89
CA SER A 64 -2.55 -12.99 -17.18
C SER A 64 -3.63 -12.50 -18.17
N PRO A 65 -3.47 -12.71 -19.47
CA PRO A 65 -4.44 -12.28 -20.48
C PRO A 65 -5.86 -12.81 -20.27
N ASP A 66 -6.02 -14.00 -19.74
CA ASP A 66 -7.32 -14.63 -19.44
C ASP A 66 -8.03 -14.04 -18.20
N GLU A 67 -7.32 -13.28 -17.37
CA GLU A 67 -7.90 -12.55 -16.23
C GLU A 67 -8.33 -11.12 -16.58
N THR A 68 -8.07 -10.64 -17.79
CA THR A 68 -8.34 -9.27 -18.21
C THR A 68 -9.47 -9.18 -19.24
N LEU A 69 -10.15 -8.04 -19.28
CA LEU A 69 -11.29 -7.86 -20.16
C LEU A 69 -10.97 -7.84 -21.65
N ASP A 70 -9.78 -7.41 -22.00
CA ASP A 70 -9.32 -7.24 -23.38
C ASP A 70 -8.31 -8.30 -23.83
N GLY A 71 -8.08 -9.32 -23.01
CA GLY A 71 -7.21 -10.44 -23.34
C GLY A 71 -5.72 -10.06 -23.42
N ARG A 72 -5.31 -8.97 -22.78
CA ARG A 72 -3.92 -8.52 -22.73
C ARG A 72 -3.34 -8.66 -21.32
N PRO A 73 -2.01 -8.83 -21.16
CA PRO A 73 -1.41 -8.86 -19.85
C PRO A 73 -1.70 -7.55 -19.09
N GLY A 74 -1.90 -7.65 -17.79
CA GLY A 74 -2.33 -6.51 -16.98
C GLY A 74 -1.73 -6.46 -15.59
N VAL A 75 -2.06 -5.39 -14.88
CA VAL A 75 -1.64 -5.12 -13.50
C VAL A 75 -2.83 -4.55 -12.72
N ALA A 76 -3.13 -5.15 -11.57
CA ALA A 76 -4.06 -4.59 -10.61
C ALA A 76 -3.36 -3.59 -9.70
N VAL A 77 -3.94 -2.41 -9.55
CA VAL A 77 -3.41 -1.32 -8.72
C VAL A 77 -4.45 -0.91 -7.70
N LEU A 78 -4.04 -0.79 -6.45
CA LEU A 78 -4.84 -0.23 -5.36
C LEU A 78 -4.44 1.22 -5.10
N ILE A 79 -5.44 2.05 -4.77
CA ILE A 79 -5.26 3.46 -4.42
C ILE A 79 -6.13 3.77 -3.20
N PHE A 80 -5.51 4.38 -2.19
CA PHE A 80 -6.15 4.74 -0.93
C PHE A 80 -5.99 6.23 -0.64
N THR A 81 -7.01 6.83 -0.04
CA THR A 81 -7.00 8.21 0.46
C THR A 81 -7.89 8.34 1.70
N MET A 82 -7.81 9.50 2.37
CA MET A 82 -8.65 9.75 3.55
C MET A 82 -10.12 10.04 3.21
N ASP A 83 -10.43 10.46 1.98
CA ASP A 83 -11.81 10.77 1.58
C ASP A 83 -12.06 10.53 0.08
N THR A 84 -13.35 10.41 -0.28
CA THR A 84 -13.80 10.09 -1.65
C THR A 84 -13.41 11.18 -2.67
N ASN A 85 -13.41 12.45 -2.28
CA ASN A 85 -13.10 13.54 -3.21
C ASN A 85 -11.61 13.53 -3.59
N LYS A 86 -10.74 13.34 -2.58
CA LYS A 86 -9.30 13.15 -2.82
C LYS A 86 -9.05 11.93 -3.69
N LEU A 87 -9.73 10.80 -3.41
CA LEU A 87 -9.61 9.59 -4.21
C LEU A 87 -9.98 9.83 -5.68
N GLN A 88 -11.09 10.54 -5.93
CA GLN A 88 -11.50 10.90 -7.30
C GLN A 88 -10.45 11.76 -8.02
N VAL A 89 -9.84 12.73 -7.32
CA VAL A 89 -8.80 13.60 -7.89
C VAL A 89 -7.54 12.80 -8.18
N GLN A 90 -7.07 12.00 -7.24
CA GLN A 90 -5.86 11.19 -7.38
C GLN A 90 -6.02 10.15 -8.50
N LEU A 91 -7.16 9.45 -8.55
CA LEU A 91 -7.49 8.51 -9.61
C LEU A 91 -7.42 9.16 -11.00
N ARG A 92 -8.12 10.28 -11.19
CA ARG A 92 -8.13 11.01 -12.45
C ARG A 92 -6.74 11.47 -12.87
N ASN A 93 -6.01 12.10 -11.96
CA ASN A 93 -4.70 12.69 -12.28
C ASN A 93 -3.68 11.59 -12.60
N ARG A 94 -3.63 10.53 -11.82
CA ARG A 94 -2.67 9.43 -12.00
C ARG A 94 -2.97 8.62 -13.26
N VAL A 95 -4.24 8.26 -13.49
CA VAL A 95 -4.60 7.54 -14.73
C VAL A 95 -4.39 8.43 -15.96
N GLY A 96 -4.78 9.70 -15.89
CA GLY A 96 -4.60 10.64 -16.99
C GLY A 96 -3.15 10.92 -17.35
N GLN A 97 -2.27 11.04 -16.34
CA GLN A 97 -0.88 11.41 -16.58
C GLN A 97 0.08 10.22 -16.74
N CYS A 98 -0.27 9.04 -16.24
CA CYS A 98 0.67 7.92 -16.22
C CYS A 98 0.16 6.71 -17.01
N VAL A 99 -1.15 6.55 -17.19
CA VAL A 99 -1.71 5.40 -17.92
C VAL A 99 -2.14 5.83 -19.33
N LEU A 100 -2.97 6.87 -19.46
CA LEU A 100 -3.41 7.38 -20.78
C LEU A 100 -2.22 7.78 -21.67
N THR A 101 -1.14 8.24 -21.09
CA THR A 101 0.09 8.63 -21.79
C THR A 101 1.02 7.44 -22.11
N SER A 102 0.74 6.26 -21.55
CA SER A 102 1.57 5.07 -21.78
C SER A 102 1.17 4.37 -23.08
N PRO A 103 2.12 4.06 -23.98
CA PRO A 103 1.84 3.45 -25.27
C PRO A 103 0.98 2.19 -25.19
N GLY A 104 -0.11 2.16 -25.98
CA GLY A 104 -1.00 1.02 -26.15
C GLY A 104 -1.77 0.61 -24.88
N SER A 105 -1.80 1.42 -23.84
CA SER A 105 -2.44 1.08 -22.57
C SER A 105 -3.97 1.15 -22.65
N ALA A 106 -4.65 0.46 -21.72
CA ALA A 106 -6.06 0.62 -21.41
C ALA A 106 -6.29 0.54 -19.89
N CYS A 107 -7.46 1.01 -19.42
CA CYS A 107 -7.75 1.02 -18.00
C CYS A 107 -9.19 0.59 -17.71
N PHE A 108 -9.35 -0.38 -16.81
CA PHE A 108 -10.64 -0.98 -16.46
C PHE A 108 -10.91 -0.90 -14.96
N ALA A 109 -12.20 -1.04 -14.58
CA ALA A 109 -12.58 -1.17 -13.20
C ALA A 109 -12.04 -2.49 -12.62
N GLY A 110 -11.43 -2.41 -11.46
CA GLY A 110 -10.95 -3.56 -10.71
C GLY A 110 -11.75 -3.82 -9.44
N LEU A 111 -12.70 -2.95 -9.11
CA LEU A 111 -13.55 -3.08 -7.93
C LEU A 111 -15.03 -2.83 -8.29
N GLU A 112 -15.90 -3.73 -7.82
CA GLU A 112 -17.33 -3.50 -7.80
C GLU A 112 -17.74 -2.77 -6.51
N GLY A 113 -18.86 -2.08 -6.52
CA GLY A 113 -19.39 -1.38 -5.36
C GLY A 113 -20.61 -0.53 -5.72
N GLU A 114 -21.44 -0.22 -4.73
CA GLU A 114 -22.61 0.65 -4.91
C GLU A 114 -22.19 2.08 -5.29
N LYS A 115 -21.15 2.60 -4.65
CA LYS A 115 -20.57 3.90 -4.97
C LYS A 115 -19.53 3.75 -6.06
N LYS A 116 -19.58 4.67 -7.02
CA LYS A 116 -18.70 4.66 -8.20
C LYS A 116 -17.85 5.93 -8.27
N LEU A 117 -16.60 5.77 -8.64
CA LEU A 117 -15.70 6.85 -9.05
C LEU A 117 -15.74 6.98 -10.58
N LYS A 118 -15.65 8.20 -11.05
CA LYS A 118 -15.51 8.47 -12.49
C LYS A 118 -14.09 8.14 -12.93
N LEU A 119 -13.94 7.16 -13.82
CA LEU A 119 -12.68 6.77 -14.43
C LEU A 119 -12.64 7.33 -15.86
N GLY A 120 -12.94 6.59 -16.89
CA GLY A 120 -13.04 7.07 -18.26
C GLY A 120 -14.06 8.20 -18.44
N ALA A 121 -15.12 8.23 -17.63
CA ALA A 121 -16.10 9.32 -17.62
C ALA A 121 -15.48 10.69 -17.25
N SER A 122 -14.37 10.72 -16.51
CA SER A 122 -13.63 11.96 -16.22
C SER A 122 -12.54 12.27 -17.24
N LEU A 123 -11.97 11.25 -17.88
CA LEU A 123 -10.86 11.37 -18.83
C LEU A 123 -11.33 11.63 -20.27
N ARG A 124 -12.56 11.26 -20.63
CA ARG A 124 -13.11 11.33 -21.99
C ARG A 124 -12.95 12.70 -22.65
N PHE A 125 -12.96 13.77 -21.87
CA PHE A 125 -12.87 15.15 -22.37
C PHE A 125 -11.53 15.45 -23.06
N PHE A 126 -10.51 14.63 -22.81
CA PHE A 126 -9.24 14.70 -23.53
C PHE A 126 -9.40 14.43 -25.04
N GLY A 127 -10.46 13.69 -25.43
CA GLY A 127 -10.77 13.40 -26.83
C GLY A 127 -11.37 14.56 -27.61
N ASP A 128 -11.60 15.73 -27.00
CA ASP A 128 -12.04 16.99 -27.63
C ASP A 128 -13.27 16.85 -28.57
N GLY A 129 -14.24 16.03 -28.14
CA GLY A 129 -15.45 15.74 -28.90
C GLY A 129 -15.36 14.50 -29.80
N TRP A 130 -14.18 13.98 -30.08
CA TRP A 130 -13.98 12.80 -30.94
C TRP A 130 -14.08 11.48 -30.18
N GLN A 131 -14.16 11.53 -28.85
CA GLN A 131 -14.33 10.32 -28.04
C GLN A 131 -15.69 9.67 -28.32
N MET A 132 -15.68 8.35 -28.32
CA MET A 132 -16.88 7.53 -28.48
C MET A 132 -17.14 6.68 -27.24
N SER A 133 -18.40 6.30 -27.00
CA SER A 133 -18.70 5.34 -25.92
C SER A 133 -19.52 4.17 -26.45
N LYS A 134 -19.28 3.00 -25.85
CA LYS A 134 -20.06 1.78 -26.10
C LYS A 134 -20.43 1.12 -24.78
N LYS A 135 -21.64 0.56 -24.71
CA LYS A 135 -22.06 -0.33 -23.63
C LYS A 135 -21.87 -1.79 -24.07
N ILE A 136 -21.22 -2.59 -23.24
CA ILE A 136 -21.00 -4.02 -23.45
C ILE A 136 -21.26 -4.70 -22.11
N GLY A 137 -22.17 -5.68 -22.05
CA GLY A 137 -22.49 -6.40 -20.81
C GLY A 137 -22.94 -5.49 -19.64
N GLY A 138 -23.67 -4.41 -19.93
CA GLY A 138 -24.10 -3.44 -18.90
C GLY A 138 -23.05 -2.41 -18.50
N ARG A 139 -21.79 -2.61 -18.83
CA ARG A 139 -20.65 -1.73 -18.54
C ARG A 139 -20.45 -0.72 -19.68
N ARG A 140 -20.10 0.52 -19.36
CA ARG A 140 -19.81 1.56 -20.36
C ARG A 140 -18.31 1.74 -20.49
N PHE A 141 -17.82 1.75 -21.73
CA PHE A 141 -16.43 2.01 -22.11
C PHE A 141 -16.32 3.28 -22.93
N TRP A 142 -15.28 4.05 -22.71
CA TRP A 142 -14.88 5.19 -23.52
C TRP A 142 -13.70 4.80 -24.39
N ARG A 143 -13.76 5.19 -25.67
CA ARG A 143 -12.66 5.13 -26.62
C ARG A 143 -12.23 6.56 -26.87
N ILE A 144 -11.07 6.91 -26.40
CA ILE A 144 -10.50 8.26 -26.47
C ILE A 144 -9.39 8.22 -27.52
N PRO A 145 -9.49 8.98 -28.64
CA PRO A 145 -8.47 8.99 -29.67
C PRO A 145 -7.17 9.56 -29.12
N VAL A 146 -6.07 8.88 -29.40
CA VAL A 146 -4.69 9.22 -29.05
C VAL A 146 -3.78 8.92 -30.24
N MET A 147 -2.52 9.37 -30.21
CA MET A 147 -1.64 9.31 -31.38
C MET A 147 -1.28 7.89 -31.82
N ASP A 148 -1.26 6.91 -30.92
CA ASP A 148 -1.01 5.50 -31.25
C ASP A 148 -2.30 4.68 -31.47
N GLY A 149 -3.47 5.36 -31.55
CA GLY A 149 -4.77 4.75 -31.78
C GLY A 149 -5.84 5.23 -30.81
N GLU A 150 -6.25 4.38 -29.88
CA GLU A 150 -7.32 4.68 -28.93
C GLU A 150 -6.97 4.23 -27.53
N PHE A 151 -7.14 5.12 -26.54
CA PHE A 151 -7.16 4.75 -25.15
C PHE A 151 -8.55 4.24 -24.76
N VAL A 152 -8.66 2.94 -24.49
CA VAL A 152 -9.91 2.33 -24.01
C VAL A 152 -9.97 2.41 -22.50
N CYS A 153 -11.04 2.99 -21.98
CA CYS A 153 -11.18 3.16 -20.55
C CYS A 153 -12.63 2.91 -20.10
N GLU A 154 -12.79 2.09 -19.07
CA GLU A 154 -14.11 1.89 -18.47
C GLU A 154 -14.61 3.18 -17.80
N ALA A 155 -15.91 3.47 -17.89
CA ALA A 155 -16.47 4.75 -17.47
C ALA A 155 -16.29 5.01 -15.97
N THR A 156 -16.42 3.98 -15.14
CA THR A 156 -16.39 4.08 -13.68
C THR A 156 -15.72 2.87 -13.07
N THR A 157 -15.15 3.03 -11.87
CA THR A 157 -14.76 1.91 -10.99
C THR A 157 -15.47 2.03 -9.65
N GLY A 158 -15.63 0.94 -8.92
CA GLY A 158 -16.18 0.95 -7.56
C GLY A 158 -15.23 1.58 -6.55
N LEU A 159 -15.76 1.92 -5.38
CA LEU A 159 -14.96 2.29 -4.21
C LEU A 159 -15.48 1.58 -2.96
N THR A 160 -14.59 1.38 -2.01
CA THR A 160 -14.95 0.92 -0.65
C THR A 160 -14.60 1.99 0.37
N LYS A 161 -15.45 2.11 1.41
CA LYS A 161 -15.17 2.89 2.62
C LYS A 161 -14.74 2.01 3.80
N LYS A 162 -14.57 0.71 3.56
CA LYS A 162 -14.09 -0.27 4.54
C LYS A 162 -12.56 -0.41 4.50
N ALA A 163 -11.91 0.33 3.61
CA ALA A 163 -10.45 0.34 3.50
C ALA A 163 -9.81 0.87 4.79
N VAL A 164 -8.67 0.30 5.11
CA VAL A 164 -7.89 0.63 6.29
C VAL A 164 -6.43 0.84 5.85
N GLY A 165 -5.79 1.85 6.36
CA GLY A 165 -4.37 2.12 6.15
C GLY A 165 -3.62 2.21 7.46
N GLY A 166 -2.33 1.84 7.44
CA GLY A 166 -1.45 1.93 8.59
C GLY A 166 -1.37 0.67 9.46
N GLY A 167 -1.81 -0.50 8.97
CA GLY A 167 -1.31 -1.76 9.53
C GLY A 167 0.21 -1.72 9.46
N ASN A 168 0.92 -2.05 10.55
CA ASN A 168 2.37 -1.91 10.53
C ASN A 168 3.09 -2.94 11.40
N LEU A 169 4.32 -3.22 11.03
CA LEU A 169 5.26 -4.07 11.76
C LEU A 169 6.59 -3.33 11.89
N LEU A 170 7.14 -3.23 13.10
CA LEU A 170 8.50 -2.78 13.35
C LEU A 170 9.38 -4.00 13.61
N VAL A 171 10.44 -4.14 12.82
CA VAL A 171 11.39 -5.25 12.89
C VAL A 171 12.69 -4.75 13.50
N LEU A 172 13.08 -5.33 14.64
CA LEU A 172 14.24 -4.93 15.41
C LEU A 172 15.31 -6.02 15.34
N GLY A 173 16.56 -5.65 15.13
CA GLY A 173 17.65 -6.62 15.06
C GLY A 173 19.04 -6.06 15.31
N LYS A 174 20.00 -6.97 15.36
CA LYS A 174 21.41 -6.71 15.67
C LYS A 174 22.20 -6.07 14.54
N SER A 175 21.67 -6.06 13.32
CA SER A 175 22.33 -5.43 12.18
C SER A 175 21.31 -4.97 11.13
N HIS A 176 21.66 -3.92 10.38
CA HIS A 176 20.83 -3.43 9.28
C HIS A 176 20.61 -4.50 8.20
N ALA A 177 21.65 -5.27 7.86
CA ALA A 177 21.55 -6.30 6.81
C ALA A 177 20.55 -7.41 7.20
N ALA A 178 20.58 -7.86 8.47
CA ALA A 178 19.63 -8.86 8.97
C ALA A 178 18.19 -8.34 8.94
N VAL A 179 17.97 -7.11 9.44
CA VAL A 179 16.63 -6.50 9.47
C VAL A 179 16.09 -6.26 8.07
N LEU A 180 16.92 -5.75 7.14
CA LEU A 180 16.52 -5.53 5.75
C LEU A 180 16.13 -6.86 5.08
N SER A 181 16.94 -7.90 5.20
CA SER A 181 16.64 -9.22 4.63
C SER A 181 15.35 -9.82 5.19
N ALA A 182 15.11 -9.67 6.49
CA ALA A 182 13.84 -10.11 7.10
C ALA A 182 12.63 -9.33 6.58
N CYS A 183 12.76 -8.00 6.45
CA CYS A 183 11.71 -7.16 5.89
C CYS A 183 11.42 -7.51 4.42
N GLU A 184 12.43 -7.76 3.60
CA GLU A 184 12.25 -8.19 2.21
C GLU A 184 11.53 -9.53 2.09
N ARG A 185 11.80 -10.49 2.99
CA ARG A 185 11.02 -11.74 3.05
C ARG A 185 9.57 -11.48 3.46
N ALA A 186 9.38 -10.61 4.44
CA ALA A 186 8.04 -10.24 4.91
C ALA A 186 7.22 -9.55 3.81
N VAL A 187 7.79 -8.59 3.08
CA VAL A 187 7.12 -7.91 1.98
C VAL A 187 6.68 -8.92 0.91
N ARG A 188 7.55 -9.86 0.51
CA ARG A 188 7.16 -10.92 -0.43
C ARG A 188 6.00 -11.79 0.07
N ALA A 189 5.95 -12.07 1.37
CA ALA A 189 4.83 -12.82 1.95
C ALA A 189 3.54 -12.00 2.03
N ILE A 190 3.65 -10.71 2.30
CA ILE A 190 2.54 -9.76 2.32
C ILE A 190 1.98 -9.56 0.90
N ASP A 191 2.84 -9.40 -0.10
CA ASP A 191 2.44 -9.22 -1.51
C ASP A 191 1.67 -10.42 -2.09
N ALA A 192 1.78 -11.60 -1.46
CA ALA A 192 0.98 -12.77 -1.81
C ALA A 192 -0.45 -12.73 -1.24
N VAL A 193 -0.74 -11.83 -0.33
CA VAL A 193 -2.08 -11.64 0.26
C VAL A 193 -2.88 -10.69 -0.63
N PRO A 194 -4.07 -11.08 -1.11
CA PRO A 194 -4.89 -10.21 -1.93
C PRO A 194 -5.43 -9.00 -1.15
N GLU A 195 -5.75 -7.94 -1.88
CA GLU A 195 -6.40 -6.72 -1.36
C GLU A 195 -5.50 -5.84 -0.47
N VAL A 196 -4.19 -6.04 -0.48
CA VAL A 196 -3.25 -5.22 0.27
C VAL A 196 -2.12 -4.69 -0.59
N ILE A 197 -1.49 -3.62 -0.12
CA ILE A 197 -0.24 -3.07 -0.65
C ILE A 197 0.68 -2.64 0.49
N THR A 198 1.96 -2.55 0.17
CA THR A 198 2.98 -1.89 0.99
C THR A 198 3.48 -0.66 0.24
N PRO A 199 2.92 0.56 0.49
CA PRO A 199 3.07 1.72 -0.43
C PRO A 199 4.44 2.38 -0.41
N PHE A 200 5.30 2.08 0.55
CA PHE A 200 6.62 2.66 0.66
C PHE A 200 7.65 2.01 -0.29
N PRO A 201 8.82 2.65 -0.54
CA PRO A 201 9.83 2.13 -1.45
C PRO A 201 10.26 0.70 -1.08
N GLY A 202 10.06 -0.25 -2.01
CA GLY A 202 10.31 -1.67 -1.75
C GLY A 202 9.46 -2.27 -0.62
N GLY A 203 8.37 -1.61 -0.22
CA GLY A 203 7.51 -2.00 0.88
C GLY A 203 8.06 -1.69 2.28
N ILE A 204 9.22 -1.01 2.38
CA ILE A 204 9.97 -0.87 3.63
C ILE A 204 10.21 0.60 3.98
N VAL A 205 9.99 0.96 5.24
CA VAL A 205 10.18 2.31 5.77
C VAL A 205 11.40 2.33 6.69
N ARG A 206 12.30 3.28 6.45
CA ARG A 206 13.46 3.52 7.33
C ARG A 206 13.31 4.75 8.24
N SER A 207 12.47 5.69 7.87
CA SER A 207 12.35 6.97 8.57
C SER A 207 11.68 6.81 9.94
N GLY A 208 10.68 5.94 10.06
CA GLY A 208 9.75 5.92 11.16
C GLY A 208 9.02 7.26 11.29
N SER A 209 7.98 7.32 12.08
CA SER A 209 7.35 8.60 12.39
C SER A 209 6.69 8.59 13.77
N LYS A 210 6.62 9.75 14.40
CA LYS A 210 5.81 10.05 15.57
C LYS A 210 5.02 11.33 15.34
N VAL A 211 3.92 11.50 16.05
CA VAL A 211 3.12 12.72 16.02
C VAL A 211 3.88 13.88 16.66
N GLY A 212 3.81 15.04 16.01
CA GLY A 212 4.42 16.27 16.50
C GLY A 212 5.91 16.37 16.21
N SER A 213 6.45 17.54 16.53
CA SER A 213 7.85 17.90 16.33
C SER A 213 8.25 18.99 17.31
N LYS A 214 9.53 19.12 17.59
CA LYS A 214 10.10 20.30 18.29
C LYS A 214 10.02 21.56 17.41
N TYR A 215 9.91 21.40 16.10
CA TYR A 215 9.80 22.52 15.15
C TYR A 215 8.33 22.88 14.92
N LYS A 216 8.02 24.17 15.10
CA LYS A 216 6.67 24.69 14.92
C LYS A 216 6.16 24.45 13.48
N GLY A 217 4.94 23.94 13.35
CA GLY A 217 4.28 23.70 12.07
C GLY A 217 4.54 22.31 11.45
N GLN A 218 5.43 21.49 12.01
CA GLN A 218 5.58 20.10 11.58
C GLN A 218 4.65 19.18 12.37
N ILE A 219 3.83 18.41 11.65
CA ILE A 219 2.83 17.50 12.24
C ILE A 219 3.41 16.12 12.60
N ALA A 220 4.56 15.76 12.01
CA ALA A 220 5.25 14.52 12.26
C ALA A 220 6.77 14.72 12.27
N SER A 221 7.47 13.84 12.98
CA SER A 221 8.93 13.82 13.05
C SER A 221 9.43 12.37 13.26
N THR A 222 10.77 12.19 13.23
CA THR A 222 11.38 10.86 13.44
C THR A 222 10.89 10.20 14.72
N ASN A 223 10.69 8.89 14.71
CA ASN A 223 10.36 8.11 15.90
C ASN A 223 11.63 7.87 16.73
N ASP A 224 12.03 8.90 17.48
CA ASP A 224 13.30 8.94 18.24
C ASP A 224 13.44 7.79 19.24
N ALA A 225 12.33 7.30 19.81
CA ALA A 225 12.35 6.15 20.74
C ALA A 225 12.87 4.85 20.06
N TYR A 226 12.75 4.76 18.73
CA TYR A 226 13.20 3.62 17.93
C TYR A 226 14.46 3.94 17.09
N CYS A 227 15.16 5.03 17.37
CA CYS A 227 16.41 5.37 16.69
C CYS A 227 17.62 4.83 17.47
N PRO A 228 18.35 3.82 16.96
CA PRO A 228 19.48 3.25 17.68
C PRO A 228 20.58 4.25 18.04
N THR A 229 20.82 5.23 17.19
CA THR A 229 21.82 6.30 17.41
C THR A 229 21.45 7.28 18.51
N LEU A 230 20.21 7.24 18.98
CA LEU A 230 19.70 8.14 20.02
C LEU A 230 19.51 7.45 21.39
N LYS A 231 19.86 6.17 21.55
CA LYS A 231 19.64 5.39 22.77
C LYS A 231 20.07 6.11 24.07
N ALA A 232 21.20 6.79 24.03
CA ALA A 232 21.73 7.53 25.19
C ALA A 232 21.13 8.93 25.38
N ALA A 233 20.41 9.45 24.39
CA ALA A 233 19.93 10.84 24.36
C ALA A 233 18.42 10.99 24.58
N VAL A 234 17.66 9.88 24.45
CA VAL A 234 16.19 9.88 24.57
C VAL A 234 15.71 8.74 25.48
N LYS A 235 14.45 8.79 25.87
CA LYS A 235 13.79 7.61 26.47
C LYS A 235 13.58 6.58 25.36
N THR A 236 14.57 5.70 25.19
CA THR A 236 14.52 4.67 24.16
C THR A 236 13.55 3.55 24.49
N ALA A 237 12.90 2.99 23.45
CA ALA A 237 12.12 1.76 23.49
C ALA A 237 12.96 0.54 23.05
N LEU A 238 14.21 0.75 22.65
CA LEU A 238 15.08 -0.29 22.10
C LEU A 238 15.81 -1.07 23.19
N PRO A 239 15.83 -2.42 23.11
CA PRO A 239 16.80 -3.25 23.82
C PRO A 239 18.25 -2.85 23.47
N LEU A 240 19.19 -3.16 24.39
CA LEU A 240 20.59 -2.75 24.25
C LEU A 240 21.26 -3.30 22.99
N ASP A 241 20.93 -4.53 22.62
CA ASP A 241 21.52 -5.27 21.50
C ASP A 241 20.87 -4.98 20.13
N VAL A 242 19.90 -4.08 20.07
CA VAL A 242 19.24 -3.66 18.80
C VAL A 242 20.04 -2.54 18.15
N GLU A 243 20.54 -2.77 16.93
CA GLU A 243 21.33 -1.79 16.17
C GLU A 243 20.62 -1.30 14.91
N ALA A 244 19.49 -1.92 14.55
CA ALA A 244 18.69 -1.50 13.39
C ALA A 244 17.20 -1.74 13.64
N VAL A 245 16.39 -0.83 13.08
CA VAL A 245 14.92 -0.92 13.04
C VAL A 245 14.45 -0.54 11.65
N LEU A 246 13.58 -1.35 11.05
CA LEU A 246 12.82 -1.02 9.85
C LEU A 246 11.33 -1.27 10.09
N GLU A 247 10.52 -0.59 9.33
CA GLU A 247 9.07 -0.66 9.42
C GLU A 247 8.48 -1.16 8.10
N ILE A 248 7.38 -1.90 8.16
CA ILE A 248 6.53 -2.25 7.02
C ILE A 248 5.16 -1.65 7.32
N VAL A 249 4.64 -0.82 6.40
CA VAL A 249 3.30 -0.25 6.48
C VAL A 249 2.42 -0.93 5.45
N ILE A 250 1.20 -1.31 5.84
CA ILE A 250 0.27 -2.12 5.06
C ILE A 250 -1.07 -1.39 4.96
N ASP A 251 -1.55 -1.19 3.74
CA ASP A 251 -2.89 -0.71 3.46
C ASP A 251 -3.72 -1.80 2.79
N GLY A 252 -5.00 -1.87 3.09
CA GLY A 252 -5.88 -2.91 2.55
C GLY A 252 -7.31 -2.45 2.32
N LEU A 253 -8.02 -3.15 1.44
CA LEU A 253 -9.43 -2.88 1.15
C LEU A 253 -10.34 -3.26 2.32
N THR A 254 -9.86 -4.12 3.25
CA THR A 254 -10.58 -4.56 4.43
C THR A 254 -9.64 -4.69 5.63
N LYS A 255 -10.20 -4.64 6.85
CA LYS A 255 -9.44 -4.92 8.08
C LYS A 255 -8.90 -6.35 8.09
N GLU A 256 -9.69 -7.29 7.58
CA GLU A 256 -9.35 -8.72 7.53
C GLU A 256 -8.17 -9.00 6.60
N SER A 257 -8.07 -8.30 5.46
CA SER A 257 -6.93 -8.46 4.55
C SER A 257 -5.63 -7.95 5.18
N ILE A 258 -5.67 -6.84 5.94
CA ILE A 258 -4.51 -6.34 6.69
C ILE A 258 -4.08 -7.32 7.78
N ALA A 259 -5.02 -7.87 8.55
CA ALA A 259 -4.70 -8.86 9.58
C ALA A 259 -4.00 -10.09 9.01
N LYS A 260 -4.48 -10.61 7.87
CA LYS A 260 -3.84 -11.71 7.13
C LYS A 260 -2.43 -11.34 6.64
N ALA A 261 -2.27 -10.13 6.12
CA ALA A 261 -0.98 -9.64 5.65
C ALA A 261 0.02 -9.47 6.80
N MET A 262 -0.41 -8.90 7.93
CA MET A 262 0.40 -8.82 9.15
C MET A 262 0.81 -10.21 9.65
N HIS A 263 -0.12 -11.18 9.70
CA HIS A 263 0.18 -12.57 10.06
C HIS A 263 1.26 -13.16 9.14
N ALA A 264 1.07 -13.08 7.82
CA ALA A 264 2.04 -13.58 6.85
C ALA A 264 3.41 -12.91 7.01
N GLY A 265 3.44 -11.57 7.17
CA GLY A 265 4.65 -10.81 7.40
C GLY A 265 5.38 -11.21 8.67
N MET A 266 4.68 -11.33 9.81
CA MET A 266 5.28 -11.73 11.10
C MET A 266 5.91 -13.12 11.02
N HIS A 267 5.22 -14.09 10.40
CA HIS A 267 5.75 -15.44 10.21
C HIS A 267 6.99 -15.46 9.31
N ALA A 268 7.00 -14.68 8.23
CA ALA A 268 8.15 -14.57 7.32
C ALA A 268 9.36 -13.86 7.98
N ILE A 269 9.13 -12.88 8.86
CA ILE A 269 10.19 -12.24 9.66
C ILE A 269 10.79 -13.28 10.62
N ALA A 270 9.95 -14.04 11.31
CA ALA A 270 10.39 -14.99 12.33
C ALA A 270 11.08 -16.24 11.75
N ASP A 271 10.84 -16.55 10.48
CA ASP A 271 11.42 -17.73 9.80
C ASP A 271 12.93 -17.57 9.64
N GLY A 272 13.70 -18.31 10.47
CA GLY A 272 15.15 -18.15 10.59
C GLY A 272 15.60 -16.81 11.16
N GLY A 273 14.67 -15.95 11.59
CA GLY A 273 14.97 -14.58 12.02
C GLY A 273 15.84 -14.51 13.26
N ALA A 274 15.55 -15.33 14.28
CA ALA A 274 16.35 -15.36 15.52
C ALA A 274 17.83 -15.71 15.27
N GLU A 275 18.09 -16.69 14.42
CA GLU A 275 19.44 -17.12 14.04
C GLU A 275 20.16 -16.04 13.23
N GLN A 276 19.42 -15.28 12.42
CA GLN A 276 19.94 -14.17 11.61
C GLN A 276 20.11 -12.87 12.40
N GLY A 277 19.75 -12.85 13.69
CA GLY A 277 19.92 -11.68 14.55
C GLY A 277 18.71 -10.78 14.65
N ILE A 278 17.53 -11.23 14.24
CA ILE A 278 16.26 -10.54 14.54
C ILE A 278 15.92 -10.81 16.01
N THR A 279 15.71 -9.76 16.78
CA THR A 279 15.46 -9.85 18.21
C THR A 279 14.00 -9.69 18.58
N HIS A 280 13.32 -8.72 17.94
CA HIS A 280 11.94 -8.39 18.28
C HIS A 280 11.11 -8.03 17.04
N ILE A 281 9.82 -8.32 17.13
CA ILE A 281 8.75 -7.77 16.30
C ILE A 281 7.86 -6.94 17.22
N THR A 282 7.59 -5.70 16.82
CA THR A 282 6.65 -4.80 17.51
C THR A 282 5.82 -4.03 16.48
N ALA A 283 4.99 -3.11 16.92
CA ALA A 283 4.18 -2.27 16.06
C ALA A 283 4.14 -0.82 16.54
N GLY A 284 3.94 0.09 15.62
CA GLY A 284 3.72 1.50 15.91
C GLY A 284 2.28 1.79 16.29
N ASN A 285 2.10 2.51 17.39
CA ASN A 285 0.81 3.07 17.77
C ASN A 285 0.99 4.46 18.42
N TYR A 286 -0.12 5.14 18.56
CA TYR A 286 -0.18 6.49 19.12
C TYR A 286 -0.98 6.50 20.43
N GLY A 287 -0.89 5.40 21.20
CA GLY A 287 -1.63 5.19 22.44
C GLY A 287 -3.07 4.75 22.23
N GLY A 288 -3.48 4.39 21.02
CA GLY A 288 -4.83 3.95 20.68
C GLY A 288 -5.87 5.07 20.59
N ASN A 289 -5.41 6.33 20.46
CA ASN A 289 -6.30 7.50 20.52
C ASN A 289 -6.51 8.19 19.16
N LEU A 290 -5.74 7.81 18.13
CA LEU A 290 -5.81 8.44 16.80
C LEU A 290 -6.57 7.60 15.79
N GLY A 291 -6.28 6.29 15.72
CA GLY A 291 -6.92 5.36 14.80
C GLY A 291 -7.89 4.39 15.50
N PRO A 292 -9.09 4.16 14.95
CA PRO A 292 -10.08 3.25 15.57
C PRO A 292 -9.77 1.77 15.35
N HIS A 293 -8.81 1.43 14.48
CA HIS A 293 -8.46 0.05 14.17
C HIS A 293 -7.19 -0.35 14.92
N HIS A 294 -7.31 -1.35 15.79
CA HIS A 294 -6.19 -1.90 16.54
C HIS A 294 -5.96 -3.35 16.12
N PHE A 295 -4.73 -3.65 15.71
CA PHE A 295 -4.27 -4.99 15.35
C PHE A 295 -3.32 -5.48 16.43
N HIS A 296 -3.84 -6.18 17.43
CA HIS A 296 -3.05 -6.73 18.54
C HIS A 296 -2.15 -7.86 18.04
N LEU A 297 -0.82 -7.71 18.20
CA LEU A 297 0.14 -8.66 17.65
C LEU A 297 -0.05 -10.08 18.18
N LYS A 298 -0.46 -10.22 19.45
CA LYS A 298 -0.79 -11.52 20.05
C LYS A 298 -1.98 -12.24 19.39
N GLU A 299 -2.94 -11.48 18.83
CA GLU A 299 -4.10 -12.02 18.13
C GLU A 299 -3.74 -12.34 16.67
N ILE A 300 -2.82 -11.56 16.09
CA ILE A 300 -2.36 -11.75 14.72
C ILE A 300 -1.52 -13.03 14.57
N ILE A 301 -0.72 -13.41 15.56
CA ILE A 301 0.12 -14.62 15.48
C ILE A 301 -0.61 -15.90 15.84
N ALA A 302 -1.82 -15.82 16.40
CA ALA A 302 -2.65 -16.98 16.73
C ALA A 302 -3.28 -17.59 15.48
#